data_0639f7a9306d7b44243aa15aa43e4940
#
_entry.id   0639f7a9306d7b44243aa15aa43e4940
#
_cell.length_a   1.000
_cell.length_b   1.000
_cell.length_c   1.000
_cell.angle_alpha   90.00
_cell.angle_beta   90.00
_cell.angle_gamma   90.00
#
_symmetry.space_group_name_H-M   'P 1'
#
loop_
_entity.id
_entity.type
_entity.pdbx_description
1 polymer ?
#
loop_
_entity_poly.entity_id
_entity_poly.type
_entity_poly.pdbx_seq_one_letter_code
_entity_poly.pdbx_strand_id
1 'polypeptide(L)'
;MLKKFLIPAAIVVLFSQSAYCQKIELPARTLTIKDSVNTAIRSNRSIQIQEEEIQYAKANILYAKSLFLPTLTASFGYTLNDAVPTVADSPLSRKDPQIFFGYKNNNVAALQLQETLYNGGANIANLEQAKLNLKAQEETLRQTKLEIEFETKRLFYGLLLAYETRRIAKDLVDRAQAHYEEVLARFSQGTSSKFDVLQSKTQVAREMPQLISAENSIELLMVEFKKILVIKIGDNINVVGELKPNEITINENDFLQEAYSKNPQMILKLLGIDINRWAIEYAKSGWLPQVTASAGGSYISDNLSEMIQSRQSLWNIGVKASIAIFDGFATKAKVDEAKAKYNQSTLAKDDIIDQIAVDIKNACLDLTKSKTIIDTEREAIVEAKEALRLSEVRYNNGVGINLDIFDSQVALAQVEQSLAQGIYDYIMAKSQLDLTMGREFSEKNYI
;
A
#
# COMPACT_ATOMS: atom_id res chain seq x y z
N MET A 1 72.16 10.54 21.58
CA MET A 1 71.86 11.55 22.61
C MET A 1 70.38 11.43 22.94
N LEU A 2 70.08 10.82 24.08
CA LEU A 2 68.74 10.65 24.64
C LEU A 2 68.25 11.97 25.21
N LYS A 3 67.06 12.42 24.89
CA LYS A 3 66.31 13.35 25.74
C LYS A 3 64.99 12.72 26.17
N LYS A 4 64.94 12.39 27.46
CA LYS A 4 63.76 11.97 28.18
C LYS A 4 62.79 13.15 28.30
N PHE A 5 61.51 12.93 27.91
CA PHE A 5 60.42 13.81 28.33
C PHE A 5 59.54 13.06 29.36
N LEU A 6 59.57 13.56 30.55
CA LEU A 6 58.65 13.22 31.64
C LEU A 6 57.28 13.91 31.34
N ILE A 7 56.19 13.14 31.33
CA ILE A 7 54.82 13.65 31.36
C ILE A 7 54.28 13.46 32.79
N PRO A 8 53.80 14.50 33.45
CA PRO A 8 53.19 14.35 34.76
C PRO A 8 51.78 13.76 34.64
N ALA A 9 51.50 12.76 35.49
CA ALA A 9 50.19 12.14 35.63
C ALA A 9 49.22 13.14 36.29
N ALA A 10 48.27 13.67 35.51
CA ALA A 10 47.13 14.40 36.03
C ALA A 10 46.03 13.40 36.41
N ILE A 11 45.76 13.27 37.70
CA ILE A 11 44.63 12.51 38.25
C ILE A 11 43.35 13.25 37.90
N VAL A 12 42.58 12.73 36.90
CA VAL A 12 41.24 13.21 36.62
C VAL A 12 40.27 12.47 37.54
N VAL A 13 39.79 13.17 38.56
CA VAL A 13 38.68 12.71 39.40
C VAL A 13 37.40 12.88 38.59
N LEU A 14 36.89 11.79 38.03
CA LEU A 14 35.58 11.72 37.40
C LEU A 14 34.50 11.76 38.49
N PHE A 15 33.91 12.93 38.70
CA PHE A 15 32.62 13.06 39.36
C PHE A 15 31.57 12.42 38.48
N SER A 16 31.11 11.23 38.82
CA SER A 16 29.92 10.63 38.27
C SER A 16 28.69 11.40 38.78
N GLN A 17 28.30 12.45 38.07
CA GLN A 17 26.96 12.99 38.18
C GLN A 17 26.01 12.01 37.53
N SER A 18 25.27 11.27 38.35
CA SER A 18 24.08 10.54 37.92
C SER A 18 23.09 11.58 37.42
N ALA A 19 23.12 11.82 36.11
CA ALA A 19 22.05 12.56 35.44
C ALA A 19 20.77 11.73 35.58
N TYR A 20 19.93 12.08 36.54
CA TYR A 20 18.54 11.69 36.56
C TYR A 20 17.95 12.24 35.25
N CYS A 21 17.83 11.36 34.26
CA CYS A 21 17.09 11.65 33.04
C CYS A 21 15.60 11.76 33.45
N GLN A 22 15.18 12.96 33.85
CA GLN A 22 13.75 13.25 33.91
C GLN A 22 13.21 13.02 32.52
N LYS A 23 12.39 11.97 32.40
CA LYS A 23 11.59 11.68 31.21
C LYS A 23 10.68 12.90 31.01
N ILE A 24 11.11 13.84 30.18
CA ILE A 24 10.26 14.95 29.76
C ILE A 24 9.12 14.28 28.98
N GLU A 25 7.98 14.12 29.63
CA GLU A 25 6.74 13.72 28.95
C GLU A 25 6.36 14.91 28.06
N LEU A 26 6.67 14.76 26.80
CA LEU A 26 6.16 15.67 25.77
C LEU A 26 4.64 15.66 25.86
N PRO A 27 3.97 16.82 25.77
CA PRO A 27 2.51 16.88 25.78
C PRO A 27 1.98 15.95 24.69
N ALA A 28 1.03 15.09 25.07
CA ALA A 28 0.40 14.15 24.14
C ALA A 28 -0.15 14.92 22.92
N ARG A 29 0.31 14.57 21.72
CA ARG A 29 -0.17 15.16 20.49
C ARG A 29 -1.62 14.72 20.30
N THR A 30 -2.56 15.64 20.33
CA THR A 30 -3.96 15.36 20.04
C THR A 30 -4.16 15.25 18.53
N LEU A 31 -4.83 14.19 18.09
CA LEU A 31 -5.12 13.93 16.67
C LEU A 31 -6.63 13.85 16.46
N THR A 32 -7.13 14.70 15.56
CA THR A 32 -8.48 14.56 14.99
C THR A 32 -8.46 13.59 13.80
N ILE A 33 -9.61 13.20 13.30
CA ILE A 33 -9.69 12.36 12.08
C ILE A 33 -9.00 13.03 10.90
N LYS A 34 -9.16 14.34 10.72
CA LYS A 34 -8.51 15.13 9.67
C LYS A 34 -7.00 15.12 9.80
N ASP A 35 -6.47 15.37 11.01
CA ASP A 35 -5.04 15.36 11.26
C ASP A 35 -4.45 13.98 11.02
N SER A 36 -5.20 12.93 11.39
CA SER A 36 -4.81 11.54 11.22
C SER A 36 -4.73 11.16 9.74
N VAL A 37 -5.76 11.44 8.95
CA VAL A 37 -5.78 11.17 7.51
C VAL A 37 -4.68 11.95 6.79
N ASN A 38 -4.52 13.25 7.09
CA ASN A 38 -3.46 14.07 6.48
C ASN A 38 -2.06 13.57 6.86
N THR A 39 -1.87 13.13 8.11
CA THR A 39 -0.58 12.57 8.56
C THR A 39 -0.31 11.24 7.85
N ALA A 40 -1.30 10.35 7.76
CA ALA A 40 -1.18 9.09 7.07
C ALA A 40 -0.81 9.29 5.60
N ILE A 41 -1.55 10.14 4.86
CA ILE A 41 -1.28 10.40 3.44
C ILE A 41 0.13 10.96 3.21
N ARG A 42 0.64 11.79 4.12
CA ARG A 42 1.99 12.39 3.99
C ARG A 42 3.13 11.46 4.37
N SER A 43 2.91 10.57 5.34
CA SER A 43 4.00 9.82 5.98
C SER A 43 3.98 8.33 5.67
N ASN A 44 2.88 7.78 5.13
CA ASN A 44 2.73 6.35 4.95
C ASN A 44 3.70 5.79 3.92
N ARG A 45 4.38 4.70 4.28
CA ARG A 45 5.42 4.09 3.45
C ARG A 45 4.87 3.47 2.17
N SER A 46 3.65 2.95 2.18
CA SER A 46 3.03 2.39 0.96
C SER A 46 2.81 3.47 -0.09
N ILE A 47 2.44 4.69 0.32
CA ILE A 47 2.31 5.83 -0.58
C ILE A 47 3.69 6.23 -1.14
N GLN A 48 4.72 6.31 -0.28
CA GLN A 48 6.08 6.63 -0.73
C GLN A 48 6.62 5.58 -1.71
N ILE A 49 6.39 4.29 -1.45
CA ILE A 49 6.74 3.22 -2.39
C ILE A 49 6.05 3.44 -3.74
N GLN A 50 4.77 3.77 -3.73
CA GLN A 50 4.03 4.00 -4.98
C GLN A 50 4.48 5.28 -5.71
N GLU A 51 4.94 6.30 -4.99
CA GLU A 51 5.55 7.50 -5.58
C GLU A 51 6.88 7.16 -6.29
N GLU A 52 7.68 6.23 -5.75
CA GLU A 52 8.89 5.72 -6.40
C GLU A 52 8.55 4.85 -7.63
N GLU A 53 7.46 4.08 -7.62
CA GLU A 53 6.98 3.35 -8.81
C GLU A 53 6.60 4.31 -9.96
N ILE A 54 6.08 5.50 -9.64
CA ILE A 54 5.86 6.54 -10.66
C ILE A 54 7.19 7.05 -11.24
N GLN A 55 8.24 7.23 -10.42
CA GLN A 55 9.56 7.60 -10.94
C GLN A 55 10.16 6.49 -11.82
N TYR A 56 9.98 5.23 -11.42
CA TYR A 56 10.35 4.08 -12.24
C TYR A 56 9.61 4.09 -13.59
N ALA A 57 8.29 4.32 -13.60
CA ALA A 57 7.51 4.40 -14.83
C ALA A 57 7.95 5.57 -15.73
N LYS A 58 8.32 6.74 -15.16
CA LYS A 58 8.90 7.87 -15.89
C LYS A 58 10.26 7.50 -16.52
N ALA A 59 11.10 6.77 -15.80
CA ALA A 59 12.36 6.28 -16.34
C ALA A 59 12.14 5.29 -17.50
N ASN A 60 11.11 4.45 -17.43
CA ASN A 60 10.73 3.56 -18.52
C ASN A 60 10.27 4.31 -19.78
N ILE A 61 9.59 5.45 -19.64
CA ILE A 61 9.28 6.32 -20.79
C ILE A 61 10.57 6.87 -21.39
N LEU A 62 11.54 7.28 -20.58
CA LEU A 62 12.84 7.75 -21.08
C LEU A 62 13.57 6.62 -21.83
N TYR A 63 13.55 5.39 -21.27
CA TYR A 63 14.08 4.21 -21.94
C TYR A 63 13.36 3.94 -23.27
N ALA A 64 12.03 3.96 -23.29
CA ALA A 64 11.27 3.78 -24.54
C ALA A 64 11.59 4.86 -25.60
N LYS A 65 11.83 6.10 -25.17
CA LYS A 65 12.29 7.18 -26.05
C LYS A 65 13.72 6.96 -26.56
N SER A 66 14.61 6.36 -25.77
CA SER A 66 15.98 6.08 -26.19
C SER A 66 16.07 5.09 -27.36
N LEU A 67 15.03 4.25 -27.55
CA LEU A 67 14.94 3.34 -28.70
C LEU A 67 14.77 4.05 -30.06
N PHE A 68 14.49 5.36 -30.05
CA PHE A 68 14.44 6.23 -31.24
C PHE A 68 15.71 7.04 -31.46
N LEU A 69 16.71 6.86 -30.60
CA LEU A 69 17.95 7.62 -30.67
C LEU A 69 19.12 6.70 -31.04
N PRO A 70 20.13 7.21 -31.72
CA PRO A 70 21.33 6.46 -32.06
C PRO A 70 22.09 6.05 -30.79
N THR A 71 22.62 4.84 -30.81
CA THR A 71 23.54 4.33 -29.78
C THR A 71 24.97 4.42 -30.28
N LEU A 72 25.86 5.05 -29.51
CA LEU A 72 27.28 5.11 -29.77
C LEU A 72 28.04 4.19 -28.84
N THR A 73 28.69 3.18 -29.39
CA THR A 73 29.46 2.18 -28.64
C THR A 73 30.93 2.27 -28.99
N ALA A 74 31.79 2.38 -27.98
CA ALA A 74 33.24 2.22 -28.11
C ALA A 74 33.62 0.84 -27.56
N SER A 75 34.42 0.10 -28.33
CA SER A 75 34.92 -1.22 -27.92
C SER A 75 36.41 -1.35 -28.17
N PHE A 76 37.08 -2.08 -27.29
CA PHE A 76 38.46 -2.52 -27.45
C PHE A 76 38.50 -4.01 -27.21
N GLY A 77 39.12 -4.73 -28.15
CA GLY A 77 39.33 -6.19 -28.06
C GLY A 77 40.79 -6.55 -28.32
N TYR A 78 41.32 -7.48 -27.53
CA TYR A 78 42.57 -8.14 -27.79
C TYR A 78 42.30 -9.63 -27.98
N THR A 79 42.81 -10.18 -29.11
CA THR A 79 42.73 -11.58 -29.41
C THR A 79 44.10 -12.12 -29.76
N LEU A 80 44.55 -13.16 -29.06
CA LEU A 80 45.74 -13.91 -29.41
C LEU A 80 45.33 -15.09 -30.27
N ASN A 81 45.79 -15.13 -31.52
CA ASN A 81 45.56 -16.23 -32.43
C ASN A 81 46.77 -17.21 -32.39
N ASP A 82 46.52 -18.51 -32.38
CA ASP A 82 47.54 -19.54 -32.41
C ASP A 82 48.33 -19.49 -33.72
N ALA A 83 47.64 -19.25 -34.83
CA ALA A 83 48.24 -19.06 -36.15
C ALA A 83 47.63 -17.85 -36.87
N VAL A 84 48.40 -17.20 -37.69
CA VAL A 84 47.88 -16.14 -38.58
C VAL A 84 47.20 -16.81 -39.77
N PRO A 85 45.93 -16.49 -40.07
CA PRO A 85 45.26 -17.07 -41.23
C PRO A 85 46.03 -16.68 -42.51
N THR A 86 46.46 -17.68 -43.24
CA THR A 86 47.14 -17.50 -44.53
C THR A 86 46.27 -18.07 -45.64
N VAL A 87 46.23 -17.40 -46.78
CA VAL A 87 45.60 -17.95 -47.99
C VAL A 87 46.63 -18.79 -48.70
N ALA A 88 46.62 -20.11 -48.45
CA ALA A 88 47.62 -21.03 -48.99
C ALA A 88 47.44 -21.38 -50.47
N ASP A 89 46.23 -21.26 -51.06
CA ASP A 89 45.90 -21.77 -52.40
C ASP A 89 45.15 -20.77 -53.33
N SER A 90 45.52 -19.50 -53.29
CA SER A 90 45.01 -18.56 -54.27
C SER A 90 45.93 -18.49 -55.52
N PRO A 91 45.38 -18.40 -56.75
CA PRO A 91 46.20 -18.14 -57.96
C PRO A 91 47.00 -16.82 -57.85
N LEU A 92 46.61 -15.91 -56.97
CA LEU A 92 47.33 -14.67 -56.64
C LEU A 92 48.57 -14.91 -55.75
N SER A 93 48.63 -16.04 -55.01
CA SER A 93 49.71 -16.43 -54.12
C SER A 93 50.98 -16.90 -54.85
N ARG A 94 50.91 -17.15 -56.17
CA ARG A 94 52.09 -17.61 -56.96
C ARG A 94 53.11 -16.52 -57.23
N LYS A 95 52.82 -15.24 -57.06
CA LYS A 95 53.73 -14.11 -57.25
C LYS A 95 54.23 -13.48 -55.96
N ASP A 96 53.51 -13.67 -54.81
CA ASP A 96 53.91 -13.12 -53.52
C ASP A 96 53.50 -14.15 -52.45
N PRO A 97 54.45 -14.88 -51.84
CA PRO A 97 54.14 -16.13 -51.13
C PRO A 97 53.47 -15.99 -49.77
N GLN A 98 53.11 -14.81 -49.31
CA GLN A 98 52.45 -14.63 -48.02
C GLN A 98 51.50 -13.45 -47.99
N ILE A 99 50.25 -13.63 -48.38
CA ILE A 99 49.19 -12.66 -48.05
C ILE A 99 48.61 -13.09 -46.70
N PHE A 100 48.94 -12.37 -45.63
CA PHE A 100 48.39 -12.55 -44.31
C PHE A 100 47.06 -11.81 -44.18
N PHE A 101 45.99 -12.51 -43.69
CA PHE A 101 44.68 -11.91 -43.45
C PHE A 101 44.43 -11.74 -41.94
N GLY A 102 45.35 -11.17 -41.18
CA GLY A 102 45.19 -10.92 -39.77
C GLY A 102 46.52 -10.83 -39.04
N TYR A 103 46.42 -10.72 -37.74
CA TYR A 103 47.57 -10.61 -36.83
C TYR A 103 47.56 -11.73 -35.82
N LYS A 104 48.74 -12.19 -35.37
CA LYS A 104 48.85 -13.11 -34.23
C LYS A 104 48.35 -12.44 -32.97
N ASN A 105 48.78 -11.22 -32.71
CA ASN A 105 48.18 -10.34 -31.67
C ASN A 105 47.24 -9.40 -32.38
N ASN A 106 45.95 -9.58 -32.21
CA ASN A 106 44.97 -8.80 -32.88
C ASN A 106 44.33 -7.80 -31.88
N ASN A 107 44.76 -6.56 -31.93
CA ASN A 107 44.17 -5.45 -31.16
C ASN A 107 43.16 -4.71 -32.07
N VAL A 108 41.93 -4.63 -31.62
CA VAL A 108 40.83 -3.95 -32.34
C VAL A 108 40.25 -2.86 -31.46
N ALA A 109 40.34 -1.62 -31.87
CA ALA A 109 39.52 -0.54 -31.30
C ALA A 109 38.45 -0.14 -32.30
N ALA A 110 37.20 -0.11 -31.87
CA ALA A 110 36.09 0.24 -32.74
C ALA A 110 35.17 1.25 -32.07
N LEU A 111 34.66 2.17 -32.90
CA LEU A 111 33.56 3.09 -32.55
C LEU A 111 32.42 2.80 -33.50
N GLN A 112 31.25 2.51 -32.97
CA GLN A 112 30.07 2.17 -33.75
C GLN A 112 28.87 2.99 -33.31
N LEU A 113 28.27 3.68 -34.29
CA LEU A 113 26.99 4.38 -34.18
C LEU A 113 25.94 3.49 -34.85
N GLN A 114 24.82 3.23 -34.14
CA GLN A 114 23.70 2.45 -34.68
C GLN A 114 22.39 3.11 -34.32
N GLU A 115 21.47 3.21 -35.28
CA GLU A 115 20.12 3.75 -35.09
C GLU A 115 19.11 2.85 -35.78
N THR A 116 18.00 2.62 -35.10
CA THR A 116 16.84 1.91 -35.67
C THR A 116 15.91 2.91 -36.33
N LEU A 117 15.96 3.02 -37.65
CA LEU A 117 15.12 3.95 -38.39
C LEU A 117 13.67 3.51 -38.46
N TYR A 118 13.42 2.18 -38.54
CA TYR A 118 12.09 1.59 -38.57
C TYR A 118 12.14 0.15 -38.08
N ASN A 119 11.18 -0.25 -37.27
CA ASN A 119 11.05 -1.62 -36.74
C ASN A 119 9.59 -2.10 -36.73
N GLY A 120 8.85 -1.80 -37.80
CA GLY A 120 7.45 -2.22 -37.89
C GLY A 120 6.52 -1.52 -36.89
N GLY A 121 6.92 -0.40 -36.31
CA GLY A 121 6.13 0.31 -35.28
C GLY A 121 6.34 -0.20 -33.84
N ALA A 122 7.26 -1.16 -33.62
CA ALA A 122 7.53 -1.69 -32.27
C ALA A 122 7.91 -0.62 -31.26
N ASN A 123 8.80 0.33 -31.67
CA ASN A 123 9.22 1.43 -30.77
C ASN A 123 8.04 2.34 -30.40
N ILE A 124 7.13 2.60 -31.35
CA ILE A 124 5.92 3.39 -31.10
C ILE A 124 5.01 2.68 -30.11
N ALA A 125 4.75 1.38 -30.33
CA ALA A 125 3.93 0.58 -29.44
C ALA A 125 4.52 0.50 -28.02
N ASN A 126 5.84 0.34 -27.92
CA ASN A 126 6.55 0.34 -26.65
C ASN A 126 6.43 1.70 -25.90
N LEU A 127 6.55 2.80 -26.63
CA LEU A 127 6.42 4.14 -26.05
C LEU A 127 4.99 4.40 -25.56
N GLU A 128 3.98 4.01 -26.32
CA GLU A 128 2.57 4.17 -25.93
C GLU A 128 2.22 3.26 -24.73
N GLN A 129 2.72 2.03 -24.68
CA GLN A 129 2.58 1.16 -23.52
C GLN A 129 3.25 1.79 -22.27
N ALA A 130 4.47 2.35 -22.40
CA ALA A 130 5.17 3.01 -21.29
C ALA A 130 4.40 4.23 -20.76
N LYS A 131 3.77 5.02 -21.65
CA LYS A 131 2.92 6.16 -21.26
C LYS A 131 1.65 5.71 -20.53
N LEU A 132 1.00 4.66 -21.00
CA LEU A 132 -0.19 4.10 -20.38
C LEU A 132 0.15 3.46 -19.03
N ASN A 133 1.31 2.80 -18.92
CA ASN A 133 1.80 2.27 -17.65
C ASN A 133 2.06 3.39 -16.63
N LEU A 134 2.59 4.57 -17.04
CA LEU A 134 2.70 5.71 -16.13
C LEU A 134 1.32 6.13 -15.60
N LYS A 135 0.32 6.26 -16.47
CA LYS A 135 -1.06 6.59 -16.04
C LYS A 135 -1.62 5.53 -15.10
N ALA A 136 -1.34 4.25 -15.35
CA ALA A 136 -1.76 3.18 -14.45
C ALA A 136 -1.09 3.30 -13.07
N GLN A 137 0.20 3.66 -12.99
CA GLN A 137 0.86 3.90 -11.71
C GLN A 137 0.31 5.13 -10.97
N GLU A 138 -0.07 6.18 -11.69
CA GLU A 138 -0.73 7.36 -11.10
C GLU A 138 -2.10 7.00 -10.49
N GLU A 139 -2.90 6.16 -11.19
CA GLU A 139 -4.17 5.66 -10.65
C GLU A 139 -3.96 4.67 -9.50
N THR A 140 -2.93 3.84 -9.52
CA THR A 140 -2.55 2.97 -8.40
C THR A 140 -2.17 3.80 -7.18
N LEU A 141 -1.45 4.92 -7.34
CA LEU A 141 -1.18 5.86 -6.25
C LEU A 141 -2.47 6.44 -5.68
N ARG A 142 -3.44 6.81 -6.53
CA ARG A 142 -4.75 7.31 -6.09
C ARG A 142 -5.51 6.24 -5.31
N GLN A 143 -5.54 5.00 -5.80
CA GLN A 143 -6.12 3.86 -5.09
C GLN A 143 -5.45 3.65 -3.72
N THR A 144 -4.12 3.63 -3.66
CA THR A 144 -3.37 3.46 -2.41
C THR A 144 -3.71 4.55 -1.40
N LYS A 145 -3.85 5.81 -1.85
CA LYS A 145 -4.25 6.91 -0.96
C LYS A 145 -5.64 6.71 -0.37
N LEU A 146 -6.62 6.28 -1.19
CA LEU A 146 -7.97 5.99 -0.74
C LEU A 146 -8.02 4.82 0.26
N GLU A 147 -7.25 3.76 0.01
CA GLU A 147 -7.14 2.61 0.90
C GLU A 147 -6.50 2.99 2.26
N ILE A 148 -5.43 3.80 2.25
CA ILE A 148 -4.80 4.30 3.48
C ILE A 148 -5.73 5.25 4.22
N GLU A 149 -6.50 6.07 3.53
CA GLU A 149 -7.53 6.90 4.13
C GLU A 149 -8.59 6.06 4.83
N PHE A 150 -9.16 5.07 4.13
CA PHE A 150 -10.14 4.14 4.68
C PHE A 150 -9.60 3.43 5.92
N GLU A 151 -8.40 2.87 5.84
CA GLU A 151 -7.77 2.16 6.93
C GLU A 151 -7.47 3.08 8.13
N THR A 152 -7.09 4.34 7.87
CA THR A 152 -6.91 5.34 8.92
C THR A 152 -8.23 5.66 9.63
N LYS A 153 -9.33 5.78 8.89
CA LYS A 153 -10.68 5.96 9.46
C LYS A 153 -11.10 4.75 10.27
N ARG A 154 -10.86 3.54 9.77
CA ARG A 154 -11.16 2.29 10.45
C ARG A 154 -10.48 2.22 11.82
N LEU A 155 -9.19 2.54 11.87
CA LEU A 155 -8.43 2.52 13.12
C LEU A 155 -8.83 3.67 14.07
N PHE A 156 -9.06 4.88 13.53
CA PHE A 156 -9.49 6.04 14.32
C PHE A 156 -10.84 5.79 15.00
N TYR A 157 -11.87 5.42 14.22
CA TYR A 157 -13.20 5.15 14.76
C TYR A 157 -13.22 3.85 15.57
N GLY A 158 -12.38 2.87 15.23
CA GLY A 158 -12.16 1.68 16.04
C GLY A 158 -11.60 1.99 17.43
N LEU A 159 -10.68 2.98 17.55
CA LEU A 159 -10.21 3.47 18.84
C LEU A 159 -11.32 4.17 19.63
N LEU A 160 -12.14 4.99 18.97
CA LEU A 160 -13.30 5.62 19.63
C LEU A 160 -14.30 4.59 20.15
N LEU A 161 -14.59 3.56 19.36
CA LEU A 161 -15.43 2.43 19.78
C LEU A 161 -14.80 1.68 20.97
N ALA A 162 -13.49 1.42 20.93
CA ALA A 162 -12.80 0.74 22.02
C ALA A 162 -12.81 1.55 23.33
N TYR A 163 -12.68 2.89 23.23
CA TYR A 163 -12.84 3.77 24.40
C TYR A 163 -14.27 3.72 24.96
N GLU A 164 -15.27 3.69 24.10
CA GLU A 164 -16.68 3.58 24.53
C GLU A 164 -16.96 2.19 25.15
N THR A 165 -16.46 1.11 24.55
CA THR A 165 -16.53 -0.25 25.10
C THR A 165 -15.88 -0.32 26.48
N ARG A 166 -14.70 0.28 26.67
CA ARG A 166 -14.07 0.36 27.99
C ARG A 166 -14.91 1.14 29.00
N ARG A 167 -15.51 2.28 28.58
CA ARG A 167 -16.41 3.05 29.44
C ARG A 167 -17.57 2.21 29.93
N ILE A 168 -18.25 1.51 29.00
CA ILE A 168 -19.39 0.65 29.31
C ILE A 168 -18.99 -0.49 30.25
N ALA A 169 -17.88 -1.19 29.94
CA ALA A 169 -17.39 -2.29 30.77
C ALA A 169 -16.98 -1.80 32.17
N LYS A 170 -16.36 -0.62 32.27
CA LYS A 170 -16.01 0.00 33.55
C LYS A 170 -17.24 0.37 34.35
N ASP A 171 -18.23 1.00 33.72
CA ASP A 171 -19.48 1.38 34.38
C ASP A 171 -20.22 0.14 34.91
N LEU A 172 -20.17 -0.98 34.17
CA LEU A 172 -20.77 -2.26 34.62
C LEU A 172 -20.04 -2.82 35.82
N VAL A 173 -18.70 -2.85 35.83
CA VAL A 173 -17.89 -3.27 36.97
C VAL A 173 -18.13 -2.38 38.19
N ASP A 174 -18.13 -1.04 38.00
CA ASP A 174 -18.35 -0.08 39.08
C ASP A 174 -19.74 -0.25 39.72
N ARG A 175 -20.80 -0.48 38.91
CA ARG A 175 -22.16 -0.79 39.40
C ARG A 175 -22.23 -2.12 40.13
N ALA A 176 -21.60 -3.18 39.60
CA ALA A 176 -21.55 -4.49 40.26
C ALA A 176 -20.81 -4.40 41.60
N GLN A 177 -19.73 -3.61 41.66
CA GLN A 177 -18.97 -3.38 42.91
C GLN A 177 -19.80 -2.62 43.96
N ALA A 178 -20.48 -1.53 43.54
CA ALA A 178 -21.35 -0.75 44.41
C ALA A 178 -22.50 -1.61 44.99
N HIS A 179 -23.09 -2.43 44.14
CA HIS A 179 -24.14 -3.36 44.60
C HIS A 179 -23.61 -4.41 45.57
N TYR A 180 -22.42 -4.99 45.32
CA TYR A 180 -21.77 -5.91 46.27
C TYR A 180 -21.51 -5.22 47.62
N GLU A 181 -21.06 -4.00 47.67
CA GLU A 181 -20.84 -3.24 48.91
C GLU A 181 -22.17 -2.98 49.65
N GLU A 182 -23.23 -2.67 48.95
CA GLU A 182 -24.59 -2.53 49.53
C GLU A 182 -25.07 -3.84 50.13
N VAL A 183 -24.99 -4.98 49.41
CA VAL A 183 -25.38 -6.31 49.90
C VAL A 183 -24.54 -6.72 51.13
N LEU A 184 -23.25 -6.40 51.13
CA LEU A 184 -22.35 -6.67 52.27
C LEU A 184 -22.76 -5.85 53.51
N ALA A 185 -23.14 -4.60 53.36
CA ALA A 185 -23.64 -3.73 54.43
C ALA A 185 -24.96 -4.27 54.98
N ARG A 186 -25.88 -4.70 54.13
CA ARG A 186 -27.16 -5.34 54.54
C ARG A 186 -26.95 -6.66 55.25
N PHE A 187 -25.98 -7.47 54.85
CA PHE A 187 -25.60 -8.72 55.53
C PHE A 187 -25.10 -8.44 56.95
N SER A 188 -24.27 -7.40 57.14
CA SER A 188 -23.80 -7.00 58.47
C SER A 188 -24.91 -6.59 59.41
N GLN A 189 -26.05 -6.09 58.84
CA GLN A 189 -27.26 -5.71 59.59
C GLN A 189 -28.27 -6.90 59.71
N GLY A 190 -27.94 -8.08 59.17
CA GLY A 190 -28.80 -9.26 59.24
C GLY A 190 -29.99 -9.25 58.23
N THR A 191 -30.03 -8.32 57.28
CA THR A 191 -31.13 -8.14 56.31
C THR A 191 -30.84 -8.74 54.92
N SER A 192 -29.65 -9.33 54.70
CA SER A 192 -29.28 -10.05 53.48
C SER A 192 -28.65 -11.40 53.84
N SER A 193 -28.68 -12.35 52.89
CA SER A 193 -28.11 -13.70 53.10
C SER A 193 -26.63 -13.76 52.71
N LYS A 194 -25.87 -14.75 53.28
CA LYS A 194 -24.52 -15.04 52.85
C LYS A 194 -24.44 -15.44 51.35
N PHE A 195 -25.49 -16.05 50.84
CA PHE A 195 -25.62 -16.42 49.42
C PHE A 195 -25.61 -15.16 48.54
N ASP A 196 -26.39 -14.14 48.89
CA ASP A 196 -26.43 -12.87 48.15
C ASP A 196 -25.05 -12.19 48.11
N VAL A 197 -24.31 -12.19 49.22
CA VAL A 197 -22.96 -11.66 49.30
C VAL A 197 -22.01 -12.42 48.34
N LEU A 198 -22.06 -13.74 48.33
CA LEU A 198 -21.20 -14.55 47.47
C LEU A 198 -21.59 -14.39 46.00
N GLN A 199 -22.88 -14.29 45.69
CA GLN A 199 -23.41 -14.07 44.36
C GLN A 199 -22.95 -12.69 43.81
N SER A 200 -23.11 -11.61 44.58
CA SER A 200 -22.68 -10.26 44.20
C SER A 200 -21.18 -10.17 43.97
N LYS A 201 -20.39 -10.82 44.87
CA LYS A 201 -18.92 -10.89 44.69
C LYS A 201 -18.52 -11.63 43.42
N THR A 202 -19.25 -12.73 43.08
CA THR A 202 -18.99 -13.47 41.86
C THR A 202 -19.35 -12.67 40.61
N GLN A 203 -20.38 -11.81 40.68
CA GLN A 203 -20.74 -10.92 39.56
C GLN A 203 -19.63 -9.93 39.26
N VAL A 204 -19.05 -9.26 40.28
CA VAL A 204 -17.88 -8.38 40.08
C VAL A 204 -16.73 -9.13 39.37
N ALA A 205 -16.43 -10.36 39.88
CA ALA A 205 -15.35 -11.15 39.26
C ALA A 205 -15.66 -11.60 37.83
N ARG A 206 -16.92 -11.71 37.44
CA ARG A 206 -17.37 -12.07 36.08
C ARG A 206 -17.21 -10.92 35.10
N GLU A 207 -17.42 -9.67 35.54
CA GLU A 207 -17.35 -8.49 34.65
C GLU A 207 -15.90 -7.95 34.46
N MET A 208 -15.01 -8.21 35.41
CA MET A 208 -13.62 -7.73 35.35
C MET A 208 -12.85 -8.15 34.09
N PRO A 209 -12.95 -9.40 33.56
CA PRO A 209 -12.27 -9.81 32.35
C PRO A 209 -12.68 -9.01 31.11
N GLN A 210 -13.92 -8.53 31.02
CA GLN A 210 -14.37 -7.70 29.88
C GLN A 210 -13.70 -6.33 29.90
N LEU A 211 -13.55 -5.72 31.08
CA LEU A 211 -12.83 -4.46 31.23
C LEU A 211 -11.35 -4.61 30.83
N ILE A 212 -10.67 -5.66 31.32
CA ILE A 212 -9.28 -5.94 30.95
C ILE A 212 -9.14 -6.17 29.43
N SER A 213 -10.08 -6.89 28.83
CA SER A 213 -10.07 -7.12 27.39
C SER A 213 -10.26 -5.83 26.59
N ALA A 214 -11.15 -4.93 27.04
CA ALA A 214 -11.35 -3.62 26.42
C ALA A 214 -10.10 -2.73 26.50
N GLU A 215 -9.41 -2.74 27.65
CA GLU A 215 -8.15 -2.02 27.84
C GLU A 215 -7.04 -2.54 26.91
N ASN A 216 -6.88 -3.85 26.83
CA ASN A 216 -5.92 -4.47 25.91
C ASN A 216 -6.23 -4.13 24.44
N SER A 217 -7.52 -4.10 24.06
CA SER A 217 -7.94 -3.75 22.71
C SER A 217 -7.56 -2.30 22.33
N ILE A 218 -7.66 -1.37 23.27
CA ILE A 218 -7.22 0.02 23.06
C ILE A 218 -5.70 0.06 22.79
N GLU A 219 -4.90 -0.67 23.58
CA GLU A 219 -3.46 -0.70 23.38
C GLU A 219 -3.06 -1.26 22.01
N LEU A 220 -3.68 -2.38 21.60
CA LEU A 220 -3.41 -2.99 20.29
C LEU A 220 -3.80 -2.05 19.15
N LEU A 221 -5.01 -1.49 19.17
CA LEU A 221 -5.47 -0.55 18.15
C LEU A 221 -4.60 0.71 18.10
N MET A 222 -4.12 1.18 19.27
CA MET A 222 -3.21 2.32 19.34
C MET A 222 -1.86 2.02 18.67
N VAL A 223 -1.33 0.82 18.80
CA VAL A 223 -0.10 0.40 18.12
C VAL A 223 -0.31 0.33 16.61
N GLU A 224 -1.43 -0.23 16.13
CA GLU A 224 -1.79 -0.27 14.72
C GLU A 224 -1.99 1.14 14.15
N PHE A 225 -2.66 2.01 14.89
CA PHE A 225 -2.87 3.40 14.50
C PHE A 225 -1.57 4.18 14.39
N LYS A 226 -0.65 4.02 15.34
CA LYS A 226 0.70 4.60 15.25
C LYS A 226 1.48 4.08 14.03
N LYS A 227 1.34 2.79 13.72
CA LYS A 227 1.99 2.16 12.56
C LYS A 227 1.54 2.81 11.25
N ILE A 228 0.23 3.00 11.04
CA ILE A 228 -0.29 3.59 9.78
C ILE A 228 0.13 5.05 9.63
N LEU A 229 0.21 5.79 10.75
CA LEU A 229 0.67 7.20 10.79
C LEU A 229 2.20 7.33 10.76
N VAL A 230 2.93 6.21 10.80
CA VAL A 230 4.41 6.19 10.89
C VAL A 230 4.93 6.98 12.10
N ILE A 231 4.21 6.91 13.22
CA ILE A 231 4.59 7.48 14.51
C ILE A 231 5.32 6.40 15.35
N LYS A 232 6.33 6.79 16.13
CA LYS A 232 7.04 5.85 17.00
C LYS A 232 6.09 5.28 18.04
N ILE A 233 6.19 3.97 18.32
CA ILE A 233 5.32 3.27 19.28
C ILE A 233 5.37 3.90 20.68
N GLY A 234 6.54 4.42 21.08
CA GLY A 234 6.74 5.07 22.39
C GLY A 234 6.21 6.50 22.52
N ASP A 235 5.79 7.13 21.42
CA ASP A 235 5.28 8.51 21.48
C ASP A 235 3.85 8.52 22.06
N ASN A 236 3.56 9.50 22.91
CA ASN A 236 2.23 9.67 23.47
C ASN A 236 1.34 10.45 22.49
N ILE A 237 0.27 9.81 22.02
CA ILE A 237 -0.76 10.44 21.22
C ILE A 237 -2.12 10.25 21.88
N ASN A 238 -3.00 11.23 21.70
CA ASN A 238 -4.38 11.19 22.13
C ASN A 238 -5.31 11.36 20.93
N VAL A 239 -6.33 10.52 20.82
CA VAL A 239 -7.33 10.59 19.77
C VAL A 239 -8.54 11.36 20.30
N VAL A 240 -8.93 12.41 19.59
CA VAL A 240 -10.09 13.24 19.96
C VAL A 240 -11.09 13.27 18.83
N GLY A 241 -12.30 12.81 19.12
CA GLY A 241 -13.41 12.75 18.19
C GLY A 241 -14.67 12.25 18.88
N GLU A 242 -15.77 12.26 18.17
CA GLU A 242 -17.06 11.72 18.61
C GLU A 242 -17.46 10.55 17.70
N LEU A 243 -18.00 9.52 18.30
CA LEU A 243 -18.64 8.40 17.60
C LEU A 243 -20.07 8.82 17.25
N LYS A 244 -20.23 9.49 16.10
CA LYS A 244 -21.51 10.06 15.64
C LYS A 244 -21.75 9.74 14.17
N PRO A 245 -22.92 9.19 13.80
CA PRO A 245 -23.24 8.92 12.42
C PRO A 245 -23.53 10.23 11.67
N ASN A 246 -22.92 10.41 10.50
CA ASN A 246 -23.30 11.46 9.56
C ASN A 246 -24.22 10.85 8.50
N GLU A 247 -25.52 11.06 8.67
CA GLU A 247 -26.55 10.44 7.84
C GLU A 247 -26.52 10.95 6.40
N ILE A 248 -26.66 10.03 5.46
CA ILE A 248 -26.73 10.31 4.03
C ILE A 248 -28.01 9.75 3.43
N THR A 249 -28.48 10.38 2.36
CA THR A 249 -29.57 9.84 1.56
C THR A 249 -29.03 8.76 0.63
N ILE A 250 -29.59 7.56 0.70
CA ILE A 250 -29.14 6.42 -0.10
C ILE A 250 -29.84 6.49 -1.47
N ASN A 251 -29.03 6.69 -2.53
CA ASN A 251 -29.46 6.56 -3.93
C ASN A 251 -28.49 5.64 -4.66
N GLU A 252 -28.84 4.37 -4.75
CA GLU A 252 -27.98 3.30 -5.33
C GLU A 252 -27.59 3.60 -6.79
N ASN A 253 -28.49 4.16 -7.61
CA ASN A 253 -28.21 4.45 -9.01
C ASN A 253 -27.16 5.55 -9.18
N ASP A 254 -27.24 6.61 -8.38
CA ASP A 254 -26.26 7.72 -8.44
C ASP A 254 -24.88 7.22 -7.98
N PHE A 255 -24.83 6.37 -6.95
CA PHE A 255 -23.59 5.78 -6.45
C PHE A 255 -22.94 4.86 -7.49
N LEU A 256 -23.72 4.03 -8.20
CA LEU A 256 -23.23 3.19 -9.28
C LEU A 256 -22.63 4.01 -10.43
N GLN A 257 -23.33 5.06 -10.89
CA GLN A 257 -22.82 5.91 -11.97
C GLN A 257 -21.52 6.61 -11.59
N GLU A 258 -21.43 7.10 -10.35
CA GLU A 258 -20.22 7.73 -9.86
C GLU A 258 -19.07 6.72 -9.75
N ALA A 259 -19.32 5.53 -9.20
CA ALA A 259 -18.33 4.46 -9.09
C ALA A 259 -17.79 4.04 -10.47
N TYR A 260 -18.65 3.81 -11.46
CA TYR A 260 -18.20 3.45 -12.81
C TYR A 260 -17.31 4.52 -13.47
N SER A 261 -17.48 5.79 -13.11
CA SER A 261 -16.71 6.89 -13.69
C SER A 261 -15.42 7.20 -12.92
N LYS A 262 -15.38 6.97 -11.61
CA LYS A 262 -14.31 7.47 -10.73
C LYS A 262 -13.55 6.39 -9.98
N ASN A 263 -14.05 5.15 -9.95
CA ASN A 263 -13.38 4.06 -9.25
C ASN A 263 -12.00 3.79 -9.86
N PRO A 264 -10.90 3.83 -9.08
CA PRO A 264 -9.55 3.62 -9.61
C PRO A 264 -9.37 2.24 -10.23
N GLN A 265 -9.96 1.18 -9.66
CA GLN A 265 -9.85 -0.17 -10.18
C GLN A 265 -10.48 -0.29 -11.57
N MET A 266 -11.63 0.38 -11.79
CA MET A 266 -12.26 0.45 -13.10
C MET A 266 -11.35 1.14 -14.12
N ILE A 267 -10.75 2.29 -13.76
CA ILE A 267 -9.83 3.02 -14.62
C ILE A 267 -8.59 2.18 -14.93
N LEU A 268 -8.04 1.47 -13.95
CA LEU A 268 -6.91 0.55 -14.15
C LEU A 268 -7.23 -0.58 -15.13
N LYS A 269 -8.44 -1.16 -15.09
CA LYS A 269 -8.86 -2.16 -16.06
C LYS A 269 -8.97 -1.58 -17.47
N LEU A 270 -9.50 -0.37 -17.63
CA LEU A 270 -9.55 0.32 -18.93
C LEU A 270 -8.14 0.60 -19.48
N LEU A 271 -7.23 1.10 -18.64
CA LEU A 271 -5.83 1.29 -19.03
C LEU A 271 -5.14 -0.03 -19.41
N GLY A 272 -5.46 -1.11 -18.70
CA GLY A 272 -4.96 -2.45 -19.01
C GLY A 272 -5.40 -2.97 -20.39
N ILE A 273 -6.63 -2.66 -20.79
CA ILE A 273 -7.14 -2.98 -22.16
C ILE A 273 -6.32 -2.21 -23.22
N ASP A 274 -6.09 -0.92 -23.02
CA ASP A 274 -5.33 -0.10 -23.95
C ASP A 274 -3.85 -0.54 -24.03
N ILE A 275 -3.23 -0.91 -22.90
CA ILE A 275 -1.87 -1.48 -22.88
C ILE A 275 -1.80 -2.77 -23.69
N ASN A 276 -2.77 -3.68 -23.49
CA ASN A 276 -2.82 -4.95 -24.23
C ASN A 276 -3.15 -4.75 -25.71
N ARG A 277 -3.90 -3.72 -26.06
CA ARG A 277 -4.13 -3.32 -27.46
C ARG A 277 -2.80 -2.91 -28.14
N TRP A 278 -1.98 -2.11 -27.49
CA TRP A 278 -0.66 -1.75 -28.00
C TRP A 278 0.30 -2.94 -28.01
N ALA A 279 0.13 -3.92 -27.10
CA ALA A 279 0.91 -5.16 -27.14
C ALA A 279 0.60 -6.00 -28.41
N ILE A 280 -0.63 -5.96 -28.93
CA ILE A 280 -0.97 -6.58 -30.20
C ILE A 280 -0.21 -5.88 -31.35
N GLU A 281 -0.17 -4.55 -31.38
CA GLU A 281 0.54 -3.81 -32.42
C GLU A 281 2.07 -4.06 -32.33
N TYR A 282 2.59 -4.15 -31.11
CA TYR A 282 3.99 -4.56 -30.88
C TYR A 282 4.27 -5.96 -31.45
N ALA A 283 3.39 -6.94 -31.18
CA ALA A 283 3.57 -8.30 -31.71
C ALA A 283 3.46 -8.38 -33.23
N LYS A 284 2.57 -7.57 -33.86
CA LYS A 284 2.41 -7.48 -35.31
C LYS A 284 3.64 -6.89 -36.01
N SER A 285 4.46 -6.11 -35.31
CA SER A 285 5.68 -5.53 -35.88
C SER A 285 6.66 -6.58 -36.40
N GLY A 286 6.62 -7.81 -35.87
CA GLY A 286 7.45 -8.93 -36.33
C GLY A 286 7.18 -9.37 -37.78
N TRP A 287 6.04 -9.01 -38.38
CA TRP A 287 5.75 -9.24 -39.80
C TRP A 287 6.27 -8.15 -40.72
N LEU A 288 6.70 -7.02 -40.15
CA LEU A 288 7.12 -5.82 -40.89
C LEU A 288 8.64 -5.75 -40.99
N PRO A 289 9.20 -5.09 -42.04
CA PRO A 289 10.63 -4.96 -42.16
C PRO A 289 11.23 -4.13 -41.01
N GLN A 290 12.49 -4.46 -40.69
CA GLN A 290 13.32 -3.65 -39.80
C GLN A 290 14.39 -2.95 -40.61
N VAL A 291 14.56 -1.65 -40.40
CA VAL A 291 15.55 -0.80 -41.06
C VAL A 291 16.46 -0.18 -40.01
N THR A 292 17.76 -0.48 -40.11
CA THR A 292 18.79 0.07 -39.23
C THR A 292 19.82 0.80 -40.03
N ALA A 293 20.23 1.99 -39.55
CA ALA A 293 21.42 2.71 -40.05
C ALA A 293 22.59 2.43 -39.10
N SER A 294 23.77 2.27 -39.68
CA SER A 294 25.00 2.12 -38.91
C SER A 294 26.15 2.90 -39.54
N ALA A 295 27.01 3.48 -38.71
CA ALA A 295 28.26 4.06 -39.11
C ALA A 295 29.34 3.61 -38.11
N GLY A 296 30.49 3.20 -38.62
CA GLY A 296 31.56 2.72 -37.74
C GLY A 296 32.94 3.02 -38.26
N GLY A 297 33.87 3.06 -37.32
CA GLY A 297 35.31 3.15 -37.62
C GLY A 297 36.04 2.18 -36.71
N SER A 298 37.03 1.49 -37.25
CA SER A 298 37.89 0.57 -36.47
C SER A 298 39.34 0.72 -36.83
N TYR A 299 40.20 0.55 -35.83
CA TYR A 299 41.64 0.39 -35.98
C TYR A 299 42.01 -1.05 -35.62
N ILE A 300 42.80 -1.70 -36.45
CA ILE A 300 43.29 -3.03 -36.26
C ILE A 300 44.81 -3.01 -36.28
N SER A 301 45.48 -3.54 -35.28
CA SER A 301 46.95 -3.58 -35.19
C SER A 301 47.42 -4.82 -34.44
N ASP A 302 48.62 -5.32 -34.76
CA ASP A 302 49.30 -6.36 -33.99
C ASP A 302 50.02 -5.81 -32.76
N ASN A 303 50.25 -4.51 -32.69
CA ASN A 303 51.01 -3.86 -31.65
C ASN A 303 50.20 -2.68 -31.01
N LEU A 304 50.00 -2.76 -29.71
CA LEU A 304 49.21 -1.73 -29.00
C LEU A 304 49.82 -0.33 -29.12
N SER A 305 51.16 -0.22 -29.18
CA SER A 305 51.86 1.05 -29.33
C SER A 305 51.72 1.67 -30.73
N GLU A 306 51.45 0.86 -31.75
CA GLU A 306 51.28 1.34 -33.14
C GLU A 306 49.81 1.65 -33.45
N MET A 307 48.88 1.35 -32.56
CA MET A 307 47.46 1.59 -32.76
C MET A 307 47.12 3.07 -32.99
N ILE A 308 47.91 3.98 -32.42
CA ILE A 308 47.77 5.45 -32.63
C ILE A 308 48.42 5.91 -33.93
N GLN A 309 49.40 5.13 -34.44
CA GLN A 309 50.19 5.48 -35.66
C GLN A 309 49.80 4.67 -36.89
N SER A 310 48.94 3.65 -36.71
CA SER A 310 48.57 2.73 -37.77
C SER A 310 47.73 3.44 -38.87
N ARG A 311 48.14 3.23 -40.14
CA ARG A 311 47.42 3.71 -41.32
C ARG A 311 46.23 2.80 -41.69
N GLN A 312 45.91 1.77 -40.93
CA GLN A 312 44.79 0.86 -41.19
C GLN A 312 43.57 1.26 -40.40
N SER A 313 42.98 2.42 -40.73
CA SER A 313 41.65 2.78 -40.28
C SER A 313 40.65 2.30 -41.31
N LEU A 314 39.67 1.55 -40.88
CA LEU A 314 38.54 1.13 -41.69
C LEU A 314 37.30 1.90 -41.19
N TRP A 315 36.50 2.43 -42.09
CA TRP A 315 35.23 3.02 -41.77
C TRP A 315 34.15 2.46 -42.68
N ASN A 316 32.93 2.39 -42.18
CA ASN A 316 31.78 1.99 -42.95
C ASN A 316 30.55 2.80 -42.56
N ILE A 317 29.71 3.07 -43.54
CA ILE A 317 28.36 3.61 -43.34
C ILE A 317 27.40 2.71 -44.13
N GLY A 318 26.31 2.33 -43.53
CA GLY A 318 25.37 1.47 -44.20
C GLY A 318 23.95 1.58 -43.65
N VAL A 319 22.99 1.20 -44.45
CA VAL A 319 21.61 1.01 -44.09
C VAL A 319 21.28 -0.45 -44.44
N LYS A 320 20.72 -1.16 -43.42
CA LYS A 320 20.32 -2.54 -43.57
C LYS A 320 18.81 -2.62 -43.39
N ALA A 321 18.10 -3.21 -44.34
CA ALA A 321 16.71 -3.60 -44.22
C ALA A 321 16.62 -5.13 -44.15
N SER A 322 15.84 -5.65 -43.23
CA SER A 322 15.61 -7.10 -43.09
C SER A 322 14.13 -7.38 -42.76
N ILE A 323 13.59 -8.42 -43.33
CA ILE A 323 12.24 -8.92 -43.07
C ILE A 323 12.31 -10.44 -42.97
N ALA A 324 11.63 -10.98 -41.96
CA ALA A 324 11.48 -12.42 -41.83
C ALA A 324 10.34 -12.90 -42.74
N ILE A 325 10.68 -13.59 -43.85
CA ILE A 325 9.67 -14.16 -44.79
C ILE A 325 8.95 -15.33 -44.15
N PHE A 326 9.69 -16.12 -43.37
CA PHE A 326 9.14 -17.25 -42.62
C PHE A 326 9.93 -17.42 -41.31
N ASP A 327 9.24 -17.40 -40.19
CA ASP A 327 9.81 -17.48 -38.84
C ASP A 327 9.32 -18.70 -38.04
N GLY A 328 8.81 -19.75 -38.73
CA GLY A 328 8.25 -20.92 -38.07
C GLY A 328 6.97 -20.64 -37.27
N PHE A 329 6.17 -19.65 -37.68
CA PHE A 329 4.93 -19.18 -37.02
C PHE A 329 5.15 -18.46 -35.68
N ALA A 330 6.38 -18.08 -35.33
CA ALA A 330 6.71 -17.42 -34.06
C ALA A 330 5.94 -16.08 -33.90
N THR A 331 5.93 -15.24 -34.92
CA THR A 331 5.19 -13.97 -34.90
C THR A 331 3.68 -14.18 -34.79
N LYS A 332 3.13 -15.18 -35.52
CA LYS A 332 1.71 -15.54 -35.40
C LYS A 332 1.36 -15.93 -33.96
N ALA A 333 2.16 -16.80 -33.34
CA ALA A 333 1.96 -17.23 -31.96
C ALA A 333 1.97 -16.04 -30.98
N LYS A 334 2.93 -15.09 -31.13
CA LYS A 334 3.00 -13.87 -30.31
C LYS A 334 1.77 -12.97 -30.47
N VAL A 335 1.24 -12.84 -31.71
CA VAL A 335 0.02 -12.07 -31.96
C VAL A 335 -1.21 -12.75 -31.36
N ASP A 336 -1.31 -14.08 -31.48
CA ASP A 336 -2.41 -14.84 -30.89
C ASP A 336 -2.37 -14.79 -29.35
N GLU A 337 -1.17 -14.85 -28.74
CA GLU A 337 -0.96 -14.63 -27.30
C GLU A 337 -1.40 -13.23 -26.88
N ALA A 338 -0.96 -12.17 -27.58
CA ALA A 338 -1.34 -10.79 -27.28
C ALA A 338 -2.84 -10.56 -27.39
N LYS A 339 -3.51 -11.17 -28.41
CA LYS A 339 -4.98 -11.13 -28.54
C LYS A 339 -5.69 -11.84 -27.39
N ALA A 340 -5.16 -13.00 -26.94
CA ALA A 340 -5.73 -13.70 -25.80
C ALA A 340 -5.63 -12.85 -24.51
N LYS A 341 -4.50 -12.17 -24.27
CA LYS A 341 -4.34 -11.22 -23.15
C LYS A 341 -5.28 -10.02 -23.25
N TYR A 342 -5.47 -9.48 -24.44
CA TYR A 342 -6.47 -8.43 -24.68
C TYR A 342 -7.88 -8.88 -24.32
N ASN A 343 -8.30 -10.08 -24.77
CA ASN A 343 -9.60 -10.64 -24.43
C ASN A 343 -9.74 -10.90 -22.93
N GLN A 344 -8.68 -11.41 -22.28
CA GLN A 344 -8.65 -11.55 -20.81
C GLN A 344 -8.86 -10.21 -20.10
N SER A 345 -8.21 -9.13 -20.57
CA SER A 345 -8.39 -7.80 -19.95
C SER A 345 -9.81 -7.24 -20.16
N THR A 346 -10.46 -7.57 -21.28
CA THR A 346 -11.85 -7.18 -21.53
C THR A 346 -12.80 -7.90 -20.57
N LEU A 347 -12.63 -9.22 -20.39
CA LEU A 347 -13.41 -9.99 -19.43
C LEU A 347 -13.15 -9.51 -17.98
N ALA A 348 -11.90 -9.18 -17.64
CA ALA A 348 -11.57 -8.64 -16.31
C ALA A 348 -12.17 -7.24 -16.07
N LYS A 349 -12.44 -6.46 -17.12
CA LYS A 349 -13.22 -5.22 -17.03
C LYS A 349 -14.71 -5.51 -16.76
N ASP A 350 -15.28 -6.51 -17.41
CA ASP A 350 -16.68 -6.86 -17.17
C ASP A 350 -16.88 -7.41 -15.75
N ASP A 351 -15.96 -8.23 -15.27
CA ASP A 351 -15.92 -8.74 -13.88
C ASP A 351 -15.86 -7.63 -12.84
N ILE A 352 -15.02 -6.58 -13.03
CA ILE A 352 -14.96 -5.46 -12.09
C ILE A 352 -16.22 -4.59 -12.09
N ILE A 353 -16.93 -4.50 -13.21
CA ILE A 353 -18.24 -3.82 -13.29
C ILE A 353 -19.24 -4.53 -12.36
N ASP A 354 -19.31 -5.85 -12.44
CA ASP A 354 -20.20 -6.66 -11.61
C ASP A 354 -19.79 -6.57 -10.13
N GLN A 355 -18.47 -6.61 -9.84
CA GLN A 355 -17.96 -6.48 -8.47
C GLN A 355 -18.30 -5.11 -7.87
N ILE A 356 -18.12 -4.02 -8.60
CA ILE A 356 -18.50 -2.67 -8.15
C ILE A 356 -20.00 -2.60 -7.82
N ALA A 357 -20.85 -3.23 -8.65
CA ALA A 357 -22.29 -3.27 -8.39
C ALA A 357 -22.62 -4.02 -7.10
N VAL A 358 -21.95 -5.16 -6.85
CA VAL A 358 -22.08 -5.93 -5.60
C VAL A 358 -21.59 -5.10 -4.40
N ASP A 359 -20.44 -4.43 -4.51
CA ASP A 359 -19.86 -3.66 -3.41
C ASP A 359 -20.73 -2.45 -3.04
N ILE A 360 -21.28 -1.73 -4.03
CA ILE A 360 -22.24 -0.63 -3.80
C ILE A 360 -23.50 -1.17 -3.13
N LYS A 361 -24.03 -2.29 -3.61
CA LYS A 361 -25.23 -2.91 -3.01
C LYS A 361 -25.00 -3.29 -1.56
N ASN A 362 -23.89 -3.95 -1.27
CA ASN A 362 -23.50 -4.33 0.10
C ASN A 362 -23.38 -3.10 0.99
N ALA A 363 -22.67 -2.05 0.55
CA ALA A 363 -22.54 -0.81 1.32
C ALA A 363 -23.89 -0.15 1.60
N CYS A 364 -24.83 -0.12 0.63
CA CYS A 364 -26.18 0.41 0.82
C CYS A 364 -27.01 -0.42 1.83
N LEU A 365 -26.87 -1.76 1.77
CA LEU A 365 -27.55 -2.65 2.72
C LEU A 365 -26.98 -2.50 4.13
N ASP A 366 -25.66 -2.40 4.28
CA ASP A 366 -25.01 -2.19 5.57
C ASP A 366 -25.36 -0.82 6.17
N LEU A 367 -25.43 0.24 5.37
CA LEU A 367 -25.91 1.55 5.81
C LEU A 367 -27.34 1.48 6.33
N THR A 368 -28.25 0.83 5.60
CA THR A 368 -29.65 0.69 5.98
C THR A 368 -29.80 -0.12 7.26
N LYS A 369 -29.09 -1.27 7.34
CA LYS A 369 -29.05 -2.13 8.51
C LYS A 369 -28.53 -1.38 9.75
N SER A 370 -27.38 -0.73 9.64
CA SER A 370 -26.75 -0.03 10.75
C SER A 370 -27.60 1.15 11.22
N LYS A 371 -28.27 1.88 10.30
CA LYS A 371 -29.22 2.92 10.66
C LYS A 371 -30.39 2.36 11.47
N THR A 372 -30.99 1.25 11.03
CA THR A 372 -32.10 0.61 11.76
C THR A 372 -31.66 0.17 13.15
N ILE A 373 -30.45 -0.43 13.27
CA ILE A 373 -29.90 -0.81 14.58
C ILE A 373 -29.75 0.42 15.48
N ILE A 374 -29.16 1.53 14.97
CA ILE A 374 -28.97 2.75 15.74
C ILE A 374 -30.31 3.29 16.27
N ASP A 375 -31.34 3.35 15.41
CA ASP A 375 -32.64 3.87 15.78
C ASP A 375 -33.31 2.97 16.84
N THR A 376 -33.28 1.64 16.66
CA THR A 376 -33.84 0.67 17.61
C THR A 376 -33.09 0.70 18.95
N GLU A 377 -31.76 0.74 18.94
CA GLU A 377 -30.97 0.70 20.18
C GLU A 377 -31.08 2.02 20.98
N ARG A 378 -31.32 3.15 20.30
CA ARG A 378 -31.59 4.43 20.99
C ARG A 378 -32.90 4.36 21.82
N GLU A 379 -33.93 3.72 21.31
CA GLU A 379 -35.17 3.47 22.05
C GLU A 379 -34.95 2.48 23.18
N ALA A 380 -34.27 1.35 22.88
CA ALA A 380 -33.98 0.29 23.85
C ALA A 380 -33.14 0.76 25.06
N ILE A 381 -32.23 1.75 24.89
CA ILE A 381 -31.47 2.34 26.01
C ILE A 381 -32.40 3.01 27.03
N VAL A 382 -33.43 3.71 26.57
CA VAL A 382 -34.39 4.39 27.47
C VAL A 382 -35.15 3.36 28.32
N GLU A 383 -35.59 2.29 27.67
CA GLU A 383 -36.31 1.19 28.35
C GLU A 383 -35.39 0.40 29.31
N ALA A 384 -34.16 0.09 28.88
CA ALA A 384 -33.20 -0.63 29.73
C ALA A 384 -32.78 0.18 30.97
N LYS A 385 -32.62 1.50 30.84
CA LYS A 385 -32.35 2.39 31.98
C LYS A 385 -33.49 2.40 32.98
N GLU A 386 -34.75 2.46 32.50
CA GLU A 386 -35.91 2.42 33.36
C GLU A 386 -36.10 1.04 34.01
N ALA A 387 -35.87 -0.06 33.28
CA ALA A 387 -35.88 -1.41 33.83
C ALA A 387 -34.85 -1.58 34.96
N LEU A 388 -33.63 -1.09 34.78
CA LEU A 388 -32.62 -1.12 35.84
C LEU A 388 -33.07 -0.31 37.06
N ARG A 389 -33.56 0.91 36.88
CA ARG A 389 -34.06 1.74 37.95
C ARG A 389 -35.20 1.05 38.75
N LEU A 390 -36.14 0.38 38.04
CA LEU A 390 -37.23 -0.33 38.67
C LEU A 390 -36.73 -1.58 39.42
N SER A 391 -35.73 -2.32 38.88
CA SER A 391 -35.13 -3.48 39.54
C SER A 391 -34.44 -3.06 40.86
N GLU A 392 -33.71 -1.95 40.88
CA GLU A 392 -33.09 -1.37 42.06
C GLU A 392 -34.13 -0.97 43.10
N VAL A 393 -35.22 -0.27 42.70
CA VAL A 393 -36.33 0.12 43.62
C VAL A 393 -37.03 -1.12 44.20
N ARG A 394 -37.31 -2.16 43.41
CA ARG A 394 -37.93 -3.42 43.89
C ARG A 394 -37.05 -4.14 44.89
N TYR A 395 -35.75 -4.23 44.61
CA TYR A 395 -34.78 -4.87 45.51
C TYR A 395 -34.68 -4.10 46.84
N ASN A 396 -34.61 -2.76 46.76
CA ASN A 396 -34.52 -1.91 47.96
C ASN A 396 -35.76 -2.01 48.85
N ASN A 397 -36.93 -2.28 48.26
CA ASN A 397 -38.19 -2.50 48.99
C ASN A 397 -38.43 -3.98 49.41
N GLY A 398 -37.45 -4.88 49.14
CA GLY A 398 -37.51 -6.28 49.54
C GLY A 398 -38.50 -7.16 48.72
N VAL A 399 -38.94 -6.68 47.55
CA VAL A 399 -39.83 -7.42 46.62
C VAL A 399 -39.14 -7.86 45.33
N GLY A 400 -37.84 -7.55 45.17
CA GLY A 400 -36.97 -7.98 44.10
C GLY A 400 -35.82 -8.87 44.60
N ILE A 401 -35.13 -9.55 43.71
CA ILE A 401 -33.98 -10.39 44.00
C ILE A 401 -32.72 -9.82 43.34
N ASN A 402 -31.54 -10.18 43.85
CA ASN A 402 -30.23 -9.76 43.30
C ASN A 402 -30.11 -10.01 41.80
N LEU A 403 -30.66 -11.13 41.30
CA LEU A 403 -30.58 -11.51 39.89
C LEU A 403 -31.25 -10.49 38.98
N ASP A 404 -32.41 -9.92 39.41
CA ASP A 404 -33.13 -8.90 38.63
C ASP A 404 -32.25 -7.65 38.34
N ILE A 405 -31.42 -7.25 39.34
CA ILE A 405 -30.47 -6.12 39.17
C ILE A 405 -29.36 -6.50 38.22
N PHE A 406 -28.73 -7.66 38.38
CA PHE A 406 -27.63 -8.09 37.51
C PHE A 406 -28.06 -8.21 36.06
N ASP A 407 -29.24 -8.85 35.83
CA ASP A 407 -29.78 -9.02 34.48
C ASP A 407 -30.08 -7.64 33.84
N SER A 408 -30.62 -6.71 34.61
CA SER A 408 -30.91 -5.34 34.11
C SER A 408 -29.63 -4.54 33.86
N GLN A 409 -28.56 -4.68 34.66
CA GLN A 409 -27.28 -4.04 34.45
C GLN A 409 -26.60 -4.55 33.18
N VAL A 410 -26.58 -5.88 33.00
CA VAL A 410 -26.01 -6.52 31.81
C VAL A 410 -26.81 -6.15 30.56
N ALA A 411 -28.15 -6.16 30.64
CA ALA A 411 -29.02 -5.77 29.52
C ALA A 411 -28.73 -4.32 29.07
N LEU A 412 -28.62 -3.36 30.01
CA LEU A 412 -28.27 -1.98 29.68
C LEU A 412 -26.89 -1.89 29.02
N ALA A 413 -25.88 -2.54 29.58
CA ALA A 413 -24.53 -2.53 29.01
C ALA A 413 -24.51 -3.12 27.58
N GLN A 414 -25.30 -4.16 27.33
CA GLN A 414 -25.42 -4.80 26.01
C GLN A 414 -26.06 -3.87 24.98
N VAL A 415 -27.14 -3.16 25.33
CA VAL A 415 -27.80 -2.19 24.45
C VAL A 415 -26.88 -1.00 24.16
N GLU A 416 -26.16 -0.46 25.17
CA GLU A 416 -25.17 0.59 24.96
C GLU A 416 -24.06 0.14 24.03
N GLN A 417 -23.56 -1.09 24.19
CA GLN A 417 -22.53 -1.68 23.32
C GLN A 417 -23.03 -1.86 21.88
N SER A 418 -24.26 -2.35 21.71
CA SER A 418 -24.89 -2.53 20.39
C SER A 418 -25.08 -1.18 19.68
N LEU A 419 -25.48 -0.12 20.40
CA LEU A 419 -25.57 1.21 19.83
C LEU A 419 -24.20 1.74 19.35
N ALA A 420 -23.17 1.63 20.18
CA ALA A 420 -21.84 2.07 19.83
C ALA A 420 -21.29 1.32 18.60
N GLN A 421 -21.50 -0.01 18.56
CA GLN A 421 -21.14 -0.84 17.41
C GLN A 421 -21.94 -0.46 16.17
N GLY A 422 -23.24 -0.24 16.26
CA GLY A 422 -24.09 0.16 15.15
C GLY A 422 -23.67 1.52 14.55
N ILE A 423 -23.24 2.48 15.37
CA ILE A 423 -22.69 3.77 14.91
C ILE A 423 -21.37 3.56 14.17
N TYR A 424 -20.48 2.76 14.71
CA TYR A 424 -19.21 2.43 14.05
C TYR A 424 -19.45 1.74 12.70
N ASP A 425 -20.32 0.74 12.64
CA ASP A 425 -20.66 0.02 11.42
C ASP A 425 -21.24 0.94 10.34
N TYR A 426 -22.10 1.91 10.74
CA TYR A 426 -22.61 2.93 9.83
C TYR A 426 -21.50 3.80 9.24
N ILE A 427 -20.57 4.27 10.07
CA ILE A 427 -19.45 5.09 9.64
C ILE A 427 -18.54 4.28 8.69
N MET A 428 -18.32 3.00 8.99
CA MET A 428 -17.50 2.14 8.15
C MET A 428 -18.17 1.80 6.83
N ALA A 429 -19.49 1.52 6.83
CA ALA A 429 -20.26 1.30 5.60
C ALA A 429 -20.23 2.52 4.68
N LYS A 430 -20.36 3.73 5.25
CA LYS A 430 -20.21 4.99 4.51
C LYS A 430 -18.80 5.16 3.95
N SER A 431 -17.78 4.88 4.76
CA SER A 431 -16.37 4.99 4.32
C SER A 431 -16.05 3.98 3.22
N GLN A 432 -16.61 2.77 3.28
CA GLN A 432 -16.50 1.76 2.23
C GLN A 432 -17.19 2.20 0.94
N LEU A 433 -18.36 2.82 1.05
CA LEU A 433 -19.07 3.42 -0.08
C LEU A 433 -18.22 4.50 -0.76
N ASP A 434 -17.64 5.42 0.02
CA ASP A 434 -16.77 6.48 -0.50
C ASP A 434 -15.52 5.90 -1.19
N LEU A 435 -14.91 4.84 -0.63
CA LEU A 435 -13.80 4.11 -1.25
C LEU A 435 -14.20 3.49 -2.59
N THR A 436 -15.35 2.79 -2.63
CA THR A 436 -15.85 2.14 -3.85
C THR A 436 -16.21 3.16 -4.93
N MET A 437 -16.74 4.32 -4.55
CA MET A 437 -16.99 5.43 -5.48
C MET A 437 -15.72 6.17 -5.92
N GLY A 438 -14.56 5.89 -5.30
CA GLY A 438 -13.32 6.61 -5.58
C GLY A 438 -13.33 8.07 -5.10
N ARG A 439 -14.11 8.38 -4.05
CA ARG A 439 -14.18 9.72 -3.45
C ARG A 439 -13.01 9.93 -2.48
N GLU A 440 -12.26 11.01 -2.68
CA GLU A 440 -11.23 11.43 -1.74
C GLU A 440 -11.83 12.11 -0.51
N PHE A 441 -11.07 12.13 0.58
CA PHE A 441 -11.47 12.78 1.84
C PHE A 441 -11.87 14.22 1.60
N SER A 442 -13.12 14.53 1.90
CA SER A 442 -13.64 15.90 1.96
C SER A 442 -14.13 16.20 3.36
N GLU A 443 -13.63 17.28 3.94
CA GLU A 443 -14.04 17.75 5.26
C GLU A 443 -15.57 17.90 5.39
N LYS A 444 -16.24 18.30 4.29
CA LYS A 444 -17.71 18.47 4.24
C LYS A 444 -18.50 17.17 4.44
N ASN A 445 -17.88 16.02 4.24
CA ASN A 445 -18.55 14.73 4.35
C ASN A 445 -18.52 14.14 5.76
N TYR A 446 -17.82 14.78 6.72
CA TYR A 446 -17.58 14.26 8.07
C TYR A 446 -17.80 15.29 9.20
N ILE A 447 -18.28 16.50 8.86
CA ILE A 447 -18.82 17.50 9.79
C ILE A 447 -20.36 17.42 9.73
#